data_685d4001bfc7845416597d0522f4fad8
#
_entry.id   685d4001bfc7845416597d0522f4fad8
#
_cell.length_a   1.000
_cell.length_b   1.000
_cell.length_c   1.000
_cell.angle_alpha   90.00
_cell.angle_beta   90.00
_cell.angle_gamma   90.00
#
_symmetry.space_group_name_H-M   'P 1'
#
loop_
_entity.id
_entity.type
_entity.pdbx_description
1 polymer ?
#
loop_
_entity_poly.entity_id
_entity_poly.type
_entity_poly.pdbx_seq_one_letter_code
_entity_poly.pdbx_strand_id
1 'polypeptide(L)'
;MTPFKLTEELLSEIEQLIDNRQEDALHTMMEEVHYADIAEIINELNEDQATYLIKLLDSGKTSDVLTELDEDVREAILGNLSSKEIAGELEELDTDDAADIIAELPREIVQEVISEITDREHARDIVDLLRYDENSAGGLMAKELVKVNENWTVLTCVREMRHQAENVTRVHSIYVVDDEGILKGRLSLKDLLTASTKAPIKEVYIPKVDFVNVNEKPEEVAKIMSKYDLEAIPVVDEIGRLVGRITIDDIVDVIREEADKDYQLAAGISQDVEADDSIWELTRARLPWLFLGLVGGVGAAAIMGGFESLISQHAILFFFTPLIAAMAGNVGVQSSAIIVQGLANDDLKGSIAHRLVKEMMLAALNGLILAAVLLLFTWFWKGNLPTALAISISLIAVIVVAGIVGTFIPLFLHRRGIDPAIATGPFITTSNDIFGILIYFWIAKLLLGIG
;
A
#
# COMPACT_ATOMS: atom_id res chain seq x y z
N MET A 1 5.25 4.51 28.55
CA MET A 1 6.61 4.31 28.02
C MET A 1 6.95 5.51 27.18
N THR A 2 8.13 6.08 27.27
CA THR A 2 8.63 7.02 26.25
C THR A 2 8.90 6.19 25.00
N PRO A 3 8.46 6.62 23.81
CA PRO A 3 8.79 5.89 22.58
C PRO A 3 10.30 5.78 22.45
N PHE A 4 10.77 4.63 22.02
CA PHE A 4 12.17 4.42 21.67
C PHE A 4 12.58 5.45 20.62
N LYS A 5 13.81 5.90 20.66
CA LYS A 5 14.39 6.76 19.62
C LYS A 5 15.83 6.31 19.41
N LEU A 6 16.10 5.82 18.24
CA LEU A 6 17.46 5.60 17.81
C LEU A 6 18.15 6.96 17.62
N THR A 7 19.23 7.20 18.37
CA THR A 7 20.04 8.41 18.28
C THR A 7 21.42 8.04 17.75
N GLU A 8 22.07 8.97 17.05
CA GLU A 8 23.44 8.78 16.57
C GLU A 8 24.42 8.38 17.69
N GLU A 9 24.18 8.89 18.92
CA GLU A 9 24.99 8.53 20.09
C GLU A 9 24.80 7.07 20.50
N LEU A 10 23.53 6.58 20.53
CA LEU A 10 23.20 5.20 20.85
C LEU A 10 23.72 4.23 19.78
N LEU A 11 23.53 4.56 18.50
CA LEU A 11 24.03 3.76 17.39
C LEU A 11 25.55 3.63 17.46
N SER A 12 26.28 4.75 17.66
CA SER A 12 27.74 4.74 17.80
C SER A 12 28.20 3.95 19.02
N GLU A 13 27.45 3.94 20.12
CA GLU A 13 27.75 3.10 21.30
C GLU A 13 27.61 1.61 20.97
N ILE A 14 26.52 1.23 20.27
CA ILE A 14 26.30 -0.16 19.83
C ILE A 14 27.39 -0.61 18.87
N GLU A 15 27.72 0.20 17.85
CA GLU A 15 28.83 -0.10 16.93
C GLU A 15 30.15 -0.35 17.68
N GLN A 16 30.49 0.50 18.66
CA GLN A 16 31.67 0.33 19.46
C GLN A 16 31.65 -0.96 20.31
N LEU A 17 30.49 -1.32 20.86
CA LEU A 17 30.36 -2.58 21.61
C LEU A 17 30.50 -3.78 20.68
N ILE A 18 29.97 -3.73 19.45
CA ILE A 18 30.14 -4.78 18.44
C ILE A 18 31.60 -4.90 18.02
N ASP A 19 32.25 -3.79 17.66
CA ASP A 19 33.65 -3.77 17.22
C ASP A 19 34.61 -4.27 18.30
N ASN A 20 34.31 -4.00 19.56
CA ASN A 20 35.07 -4.47 20.72
C ASN A 20 34.66 -5.88 21.21
N ARG A 21 33.65 -6.50 20.57
CA ARG A 21 33.10 -7.82 20.91
C ARG A 21 32.69 -7.94 22.39
N GLN A 22 32.00 -6.92 22.89
CA GLN A 22 31.51 -6.88 24.27
C GLN A 22 30.13 -7.56 24.36
N GLU A 23 30.11 -8.89 24.21
CA GLU A 23 28.88 -9.71 24.13
C GLU A 23 27.96 -9.53 25.33
N ASP A 24 28.51 -9.58 26.57
CA ASP A 24 27.69 -9.43 27.79
C ASP A 24 26.98 -8.07 27.87
N ALA A 25 27.65 -7.00 27.40
CA ALA A 25 27.07 -5.65 27.40
C ALA A 25 25.96 -5.51 26.33
N LEU A 26 26.22 -6.04 25.13
CA LEU A 26 25.22 -6.06 24.04
C LEU A 26 24.00 -6.88 24.42
N HIS A 27 24.20 -8.09 24.96
CA HIS A 27 23.09 -8.93 25.39
C HIS A 27 22.23 -8.24 26.46
N THR A 28 22.86 -7.65 27.48
CA THR A 28 22.16 -6.91 28.54
C THR A 28 21.39 -5.71 27.97
N MET A 29 21.99 -5.01 27.01
CA MET A 29 21.34 -3.85 26.37
C MET A 29 20.12 -4.29 25.55
N MET A 30 20.23 -5.36 24.75
CA MET A 30 19.17 -5.84 23.87
C MET A 30 18.07 -6.60 24.61
N GLU A 31 18.34 -7.12 25.84
CA GLU A 31 17.35 -7.88 26.62
C GLU A 31 16.09 -7.05 26.95
N GLU A 32 16.26 -5.76 27.24
CA GLU A 32 15.17 -4.85 27.61
C GLU A 32 14.54 -4.11 26.41
N VAL A 33 15.15 -4.18 25.22
CA VAL A 33 14.68 -3.51 23.99
C VAL A 33 13.66 -4.39 23.29
N HIS A 34 12.60 -3.75 22.75
CA HIS A 34 11.59 -4.43 21.95
C HIS A 34 12.19 -4.90 20.61
N TYR A 35 11.72 -6.02 20.09
CA TYR A 35 12.26 -6.58 18.84
C TYR A 35 12.14 -5.59 17.64
N ALA A 36 11.02 -4.86 17.51
CA ALA A 36 10.88 -3.83 16.47
C ALA A 36 11.92 -2.70 16.62
N ASP A 37 12.26 -2.28 17.84
CA ASP A 37 13.31 -1.28 18.10
C ASP A 37 14.72 -1.85 17.80
N ILE A 38 14.92 -3.17 18.00
CA ILE A 38 16.16 -3.86 17.62
C ILE A 38 16.29 -3.93 16.10
N ALA A 39 15.19 -4.18 15.38
CA ALA A 39 15.19 -4.16 13.91
C ALA A 39 15.58 -2.77 13.38
N GLU A 40 15.03 -1.68 13.97
CA GLU A 40 15.43 -0.31 13.63
C GLU A 40 16.95 -0.07 13.82
N ILE A 41 17.55 -0.63 14.89
CA ILE A 41 19.00 -0.56 15.11
C ILE A 41 19.76 -1.34 14.03
N ILE A 42 19.31 -2.55 13.70
CA ILE A 42 20.00 -3.45 12.76
C ILE A 42 19.95 -2.90 11.34
N ASN A 43 18.85 -2.27 10.93
CA ASN A 43 18.72 -1.64 9.62
C ASN A 43 19.76 -0.51 9.40
N GLU A 44 20.25 0.13 10.48
CA GLU A 44 21.29 1.16 10.40
C GLU A 44 22.74 0.61 10.48
N LEU A 45 22.91 -0.69 10.76
CA LEU A 45 24.23 -1.32 10.87
C LEU A 45 24.72 -1.83 9.51
N ASN A 46 26.04 -1.99 9.37
CA ASN A 46 26.56 -2.70 8.20
C ASN A 46 26.33 -4.22 8.31
N GLU A 47 26.39 -4.94 7.19
CA GLU A 47 26.08 -6.37 7.05
C GLU A 47 26.82 -7.25 8.08
N ASP A 48 28.12 -7.01 8.33
CA ASP A 48 28.92 -7.78 9.28
C ASP A 48 28.47 -7.54 10.73
N GLN A 49 28.13 -6.29 11.06
CA GLN A 49 27.67 -5.88 12.38
C GLN A 49 26.23 -6.38 12.63
N ALA A 50 25.34 -6.26 11.64
CA ALA A 50 23.98 -6.76 11.66
C ALA A 50 23.96 -8.28 11.90
N THR A 51 24.69 -9.03 11.09
CA THR A 51 24.83 -10.49 11.25
C THR A 51 25.40 -10.89 12.61
N TYR A 52 26.38 -10.14 13.11
CA TYR A 52 26.95 -10.41 14.42
C TYR A 52 25.95 -10.18 15.55
N LEU A 53 25.18 -9.09 15.49
CA LEU A 53 24.17 -8.76 16.50
C LEU A 53 23.03 -9.80 16.51
N ILE A 54 22.52 -10.18 15.34
CA ILE A 54 21.49 -11.22 15.19
C ILE A 54 21.93 -12.54 15.84
N LYS A 55 23.15 -13.00 15.59
CA LYS A 55 23.68 -14.25 16.18
C LYS A 55 23.88 -14.19 17.69
N LEU A 56 23.85 -13.02 18.30
CA LEU A 56 23.99 -12.82 19.73
C LEU A 56 22.66 -12.83 20.48
N LEU A 57 21.54 -12.59 19.77
CA LEU A 57 20.21 -12.58 20.36
C LEU A 57 19.72 -14.00 20.67
N ASP A 58 18.77 -14.12 21.59
CA ASP A 58 18.07 -15.39 21.83
C ASP A 58 17.15 -15.71 20.63
N SER A 59 17.00 -17.00 20.27
CA SER A 59 16.25 -17.46 19.09
C SER A 59 14.88 -16.84 18.97
N GLY A 60 14.00 -16.92 19.99
CA GLY A 60 12.66 -16.33 19.91
C GLY A 60 12.66 -14.81 19.66
N LYS A 61 13.70 -14.07 20.10
CA LYS A 61 13.84 -12.65 19.82
C LYS A 61 14.43 -12.39 18.42
N THR A 62 15.33 -13.26 17.98
CA THR A 62 15.87 -13.21 16.62
C THR A 62 14.79 -13.37 15.57
N SER A 63 13.90 -14.34 15.79
CA SER A 63 12.77 -14.63 14.88
C SER A 63 11.86 -13.41 14.74
N ASP A 64 11.43 -12.82 15.85
CA ASP A 64 10.60 -11.58 15.83
C ASP A 64 11.34 -10.39 15.20
N VAL A 65 12.67 -10.27 15.37
CA VAL A 65 13.47 -9.21 14.74
C VAL A 65 13.53 -9.41 13.22
N LEU A 66 13.68 -10.66 12.77
CA LEU A 66 13.77 -10.96 11.32
C LEU A 66 12.50 -10.57 10.57
N THR A 67 11.32 -10.61 11.19
CA THR A 67 10.07 -10.19 10.54
C THR A 67 9.97 -8.68 10.34
N GLU A 68 10.63 -7.89 11.20
CA GLU A 68 10.57 -6.42 11.19
C GLU A 68 11.74 -5.76 10.42
N LEU A 69 12.71 -6.55 9.90
CA LEU A 69 13.84 -6.01 9.12
C LEU A 69 13.41 -5.60 7.71
N ASP A 70 14.10 -4.59 7.16
CA ASP A 70 14.03 -4.25 5.75
C ASP A 70 14.50 -5.45 4.90
N GLU A 71 13.86 -5.67 3.74
CA GLU A 71 14.05 -6.87 2.91
C GLU A 71 15.51 -7.08 2.52
N ASP A 72 16.22 -6.03 2.10
CA ASP A 72 17.63 -6.08 1.69
C ASP A 72 18.58 -6.42 2.86
N VAL A 73 18.32 -5.89 4.05
CA VAL A 73 19.09 -6.19 5.27
C VAL A 73 18.82 -7.63 5.72
N ARG A 74 17.57 -8.08 5.67
CA ARG A 74 17.16 -9.45 5.97
C ARG A 74 17.80 -10.45 5.02
N GLU A 75 17.76 -10.20 3.69
CA GLU A 75 18.42 -11.06 2.68
C GLU A 75 19.92 -11.18 2.94
N ALA A 76 20.59 -10.07 3.25
CA ALA A 76 22.02 -10.07 3.56
C ALA A 76 22.34 -10.89 4.83
N ILE A 77 21.54 -10.77 5.89
CA ILE A 77 21.70 -11.54 7.12
C ILE A 77 21.46 -13.03 6.87
N LEU A 78 20.35 -13.38 6.20
CA LEU A 78 20.01 -14.78 5.88
C LEU A 78 21.09 -15.45 5.01
N GLY A 79 21.72 -14.70 4.11
CA GLY A 79 22.85 -15.18 3.32
C GLY A 79 24.09 -15.55 4.14
N ASN A 80 24.21 -15.03 5.36
CA ASN A 80 25.30 -15.29 6.31
C ASN A 80 24.96 -16.33 7.40
N LEU A 81 23.73 -16.87 7.37
CA LEU A 81 23.27 -17.95 8.26
C LEU A 81 23.35 -19.31 7.55
N SER A 82 23.54 -20.37 8.32
CA SER A 82 23.41 -21.73 7.81
C SER A 82 21.95 -22.14 7.70
N SER A 83 21.62 -23.08 6.81
CA SER A 83 20.26 -23.63 6.65
C SER A 83 19.66 -24.13 7.98
N LYS A 84 20.50 -24.61 8.89
CA LYS A 84 20.07 -25.06 10.21
C LYS A 84 19.77 -23.88 11.17
N GLU A 85 20.55 -22.80 11.10
CA GLU A 85 20.28 -21.59 11.89
C GLU A 85 18.96 -20.97 11.40
N ILE A 86 18.78 -20.80 10.09
CA ILE A 86 17.54 -20.29 9.52
C ILE A 86 16.35 -21.16 9.94
N ALA A 87 16.43 -22.49 9.80
CA ALA A 87 15.38 -23.39 10.20
C ALA A 87 15.01 -23.25 11.69
N GLY A 88 16.00 -23.03 12.56
CA GLY A 88 15.77 -22.81 13.98
C GLY A 88 14.99 -21.54 14.29
N GLU A 89 15.24 -20.46 13.55
CA GLU A 89 14.49 -19.21 13.71
C GLU A 89 13.07 -19.33 13.16
N LEU A 90 12.89 -20.01 12.03
CA LEU A 90 11.58 -20.23 11.43
C LEU A 90 10.64 -21.10 12.28
N GLU A 91 11.16 -21.95 13.16
CA GLU A 91 10.35 -22.78 14.08
C GLU A 91 9.66 -21.96 15.18
N GLU A 92 10.16 -20.76 15.47
CA GLU A 92 9.60 -19.86 16.49
C GLU A 92 8.55 -18.87 15.92
N LEU A 93 8.44 -18.77 14.58
CA LEU A 93 7.52 -17.87 13.88
C LEU A 93 6.16 -18.50 13.60
N ASP A 94 5.13 -17.70 13.41
CA ASP A 94 3.87 -18.13 12.79
C ASP A 94 4.15 -18.54 11.32
N THR A 95 3.31 -19.39 10.74
CA THR A 95 3.60 -20.02 9.43
C THR A 95 3.59 -19.06 8.24
N ASP A 96 2.86 -17.97 8.31
CA ASP A 96 2.84 -16.89 7.32
C ASP A 96 4.20 -16.19 7.28
N ASP A 97 4.68 -15.65 8.41
CA ASP A 97 6.00 -15.02 8.53
C ASP A 97 7.13 -15.96 8.09
N ALA A 98 7.06 -17.23 8.51
CA ALA A 98 8.03 -18.23 8.10
C ALA A 98 7.98 -18.51 6.59
N ALA A 99 6.81 -18.48 5.97
CA ALA A 99 6.66 -18.68 4.53
C ALA A 99 7.20 -17.48 3.74
N ASP A 100 6.99 -16.25 4.22
CA ASP A 100 7.49 -15.04 3.58
C ASP A 100 9.02 -15.01 3.60
N ILE A 101 9.65 -15.28 4.74
CA ILE A 101 11.11 -15.39 4.82
C ILE A 101 11.66 -16.50 3.91
N ILE A 102 11.00 -17.65 3.80
CA ILE A 102 11.41 -18.73 2.88
C ILE A 102 11.26 -18.32 1.42
N ALA A 103 10.26 -17.52 1.07
CA ALA A 103 10.05 -17.06 -0.30
C ALA A 103 11.18 -16.15 -0.79
N GLU A 104 11.82 -15.40 0.10
CA GLU A 104 12.99 -14.56 -0.20
C GLU A 104 14.29 -15.36 -0.41
N LEU A 105 14.37 -16.59 0.13
CA LEU A 105 15.59 -17.39 0.06
C LEU A 105 15.90 -17.88 -1.38
N PRO A 106 17.19 -17.99 -1.75
CA PRO A 106 17.60 -18.64 -2.98
C PRO A 106 17.05 -20.06 -3.08
N ARG A 107 16.47 -20.42 -4.23
CA ARG A 107 15.81 -21.73 -4.47
C ARG A 107 16.66 -22.93 -4.11
N GLU A 108 17.98 -22.78 -4.18
CA GLU A 108 18.95 -23.82 -3.90
C GLU A 108 18.95 -24.26 -2.44
N ILE A 109 18.70 -23.31 -1.50
CA ILE A 109 18.74 -23.58 -0.06
C ILE A 109 17.36 -23.83 0.56
N VAL A 110 16.26 -23.41 -0.09
CA VAL A 110 14.89 -23.57 0.43
C VAL A 110 14.60 -25.01 0.86
N GLN A 111 14.96 -26.00 0.01
CA GLN A 111 14.72 -27.41 0.34
C GLN A 111 15.54 -27.90 1.53
N GLU A 112 16.78 -27.38 1.65
CA GLU A 112 17.64 -27.70 2.77
C GLU A 112 17.10 -27.13 4.08
N VAL A 113 16.73 -25.83 4.08
CA VAL A 113 16.11 -25.18 5.24
C VAL A 113 14.85 -25.92 5.69
N ILE A 114 13.89 -26.18 4.78
CA ILE A 114 12.66 -26.92 5.11
C ILE A 114 12.98 -28.32 5.68
N SER A 115 14.05 -28.98 5.22
CA SER A 115 14.43 -30.31 5.72
C SER A 115 15.01 -30.29 7.14
N GLU A 116 15.60 -29.17 7.55
CA GLU A 116 16.18 -28.98 8.90
C GLU A 116 15.11 -28.59 9.93
N ILE A 117 13.91 -28.10 9.53
CA ILE A 117 12.80 -27.82 10.44
C ILE A 117 12.39 -29.14 11.16
N THR A 118 12.42 -29.10 12.49
CA THR A 118 12.19 -30.28 13.34
C THR A 118 10.71 -30.61 13.43
N ASP A 119 9.84 -29.60 13.57
CA ASP A 119 8.39 -29.74 13.57
C ASP A 119 7.88 -30.02 12.15
N ARG A 120 7.48 -31.27 11.94
CA ARG A 120 6.98 -31.74 10.63
C ARG A 120 5.60 -31.21 10.26
N GLU A 121 4.79 -30.83 11.23
CA GLU A 121 3.48 -30.19 10.97
C GLU A 121 3.70 -28.75 10.51
N HIS A 122 4.49 -28.00 11.24
CA HIS A 122 4.91 -26.63 10.89
C HIS A 122 5.57 -26.56 9.49
N ALA A 123 6.57 -27.42 9.22
CA ALA A 123 7.21 -27.49 7.90
C ALA A 123 6.21 -27.78 6.75
N ARG A 124 5.19 -28.62 7.01
CA ARG A 124 4.16 -28.92 6.01
C ARG A 124 3.25 -27.72 5.76
N ASP A 125 2.88 -27.02 6.81
CA ASP A 125 2.00 -25.87 6.73
C ASP A 125 2.69 -24.72 5.98
N ILE A 126 3.97 -24.47 6.23
CA ILE A 126 4.79 -23.53 5.44
C ILE A 126 4.81 -23.93 3.95
N VAL A 127 5.11 -25.20 3.63
CA VAL A 127 5.14 -25.69 2.24
C VAL A 127 3.76 -25.58 1.57
N ASP A 128 2.68 -25.68 2.32
CA ASP A 128 1.32 -25.48 1.79
C ASP A 128 1.06 -24.01 1.50
N LEU A 129 1.53 -23.08 2.34
CA LEU A 129 1.41 -21.65 2.14
C LEU A 129 2.18 -21.17 0.89
N LEU A 130 3.39 -21.66 0.67
CA LEU A 130 4.20 -21.35 -0.53
C LEU A 130 3.55 -21.72 -1.88
N ARG A 131 2.37 -22.37 -1.89
CA ARG A 131 1.62 -22.68 -3.11
C ARG A 131 0.62 -21.61 -3.49
N TYR A 132 0.27 -20.74 -2.57
CA TYR A 132 -0.64 -19.63 -2.85
C TYR A 132 0.11 -18.48 -3.49
N ASP A 133 -0.64 -17.61 -4.14
CA ASP A 133 -0.11 -16.35 -4.65
C ASP A 133 0.14 -15.43 -3.45
N GLU A 134 1.33 -14.89 -3.32
CA GLU A 134 1.72 -13.96 -2.27
C GLU A 134 0.74 -12.77 -2.17
N ASN A 135 0.28 -12.27 -3.32
CA ASN A 135 -0.72 -11.21 -3.41
C ASN A 135 -2.17 -11.74 -3.30
N SER A 136 -2.42 -12.64 -2.36
CA SER A 136 -3.75 -13.20 -2.10
C SER A 136 -3.97 -13.45 -0.60
N ALA A 137 -5.23 -13.61 -0.20
CA ALA A 137 -5.57 -14.02 1.16
C ALA A 137 -4.96 -15.37 1.56
N GLY A 138 -4.66 -16.22 0.59
CA GLY A 138 -3.95 -17.48 0.79
C GLY A 138 -2.47 -17.29 1.10
N GLY A 139 -1.81 -16.26 0.55
CA GLY A 139 -0.44 -15.88 0.87
C GLY A 139 -0.33 -15.23 2.24
N LEU A 140 -1.26 -14.35 2.59
CA LEU A 140 -1.28 -13.64 3.88
C LEU A 140 -1.74 -14.47 5.08
N MET A 141 -2.24 -15.69 4.91
CA MET A 141 -2.88 -16.42 6.01
C MET A 141 -1.89 -17.23 6.84
N ALA A 142 -2.04 -17.17 8.16
CA ALA A 142 -1.46 -18.12 9.10
C ALA A 142 -2.28 -19.42 9.21
N LYS A 143 -1.60 -20.54 9.48
CA LYS A 143 -2.25 -21.84 9.77
C LYS A 143 -2.57 -22.01 11.25
N GLU A 144 -1.99 -21.24 12.12
CA GLU A 144 -2.18 -21.25 13.56
C GLU A 144 -3.56 -20.73 13.92
N LEU A 145 -4.50 -21.62 14.12
CA LEU A 145 -5.88 -21.27 14.49
C LEU A 145 -6.50 -22.33 15.41
N VAL A 146 -7.46 -21.88 16.20
CA VAL A 146 -8.25 -22.79 17.04
C VAL A 146 -9.56 -23.12 16.35
N LYS A 147 -9.74 -24.42 16.00
CA LYS A 147 -10.96 -24.95 15.38
C LYS A 147 -11.58 -26.08 16.19
N VAL A 148 -12.90 -26.11 16.20
CA VAL A 148 -13.69 -27.11 16.92
C VAL A 148 -14.80 -27.66 16.04
N ASN A 149 -15.17 -28.92 16.26
CA ASN A 149 -16.24 -29.54 15.49
C ASN A 149 -17.62 -29.23 16.11
N GLU A 150 -18.60 -28.90 15.27
CA GLU A 150 -19.97 -28.58 15.70
C GLU A 150 -20.66 -29.68 16.46
N ASN A 151 -20.27 -30.95 16.24
CA ASN A 151 -20.82 -32.13 16.89
C ASN A 151 -20.21 -32.45 18.26
N TRP A 152 -19.14 -31.72 18.66
CA TRP A 152 -18.53 -31.93 19.97
C TRP A 152 -19.39 -31.34 21.10
N THR A 153 -19.16 -31.85 22.32
CA THR A 153 -19.69 -31.22 23.53
C THR A 153 -18.78 -30.09 23.97
N VAL A 154 -19.33 -29.14 24.75
CA VAL A 154 -18.54 -28.04 25.35
C VAL A 154 -17.33 -28.59 26.13
N LEU A 155 -17.47 -29.69 26.84
CA LEU A 155 -16.36 -30.32 27.59
C LEU A 155 -15.23 -30.79 26.65
N THR A 156 -15.60 -31.47 25.55
CA THR A 156 -14.65 -31.93 24.55
C THR A 156 -13.97 -30.75 23.87
N CYS A 157 -14.75 -29.73 23.52
CA CYS A 157 -14.25 -28.48 22.92
C CYS A 157 -13.17 -27.82 23.78
N VAL A 158 -13.42 -27.62 25.09
CA VAL A 158 -12.43 -27.00 26.00
C VAL A 158 -11.15 -27.83 26.11
N ARG A 159 -11.26 -29.17 26.06
CA ARG A 159 -10.07 -30.04 26.10
C ARG A 159 -9.22 -29.88 24.84
N GLU A 160 -9.85 -29.94 23.68
CA GLU A 160 -9.15 -29.85 22.38
C GLU A 160 -8.57 -28.44 22.16
N MET A 161 -9.31 -27.40 22.55
CA MET A 161 -8.82 -26.03 22.51
C MET A 161 -7.56 -25.81 23.33
N ARG A 162 -7.48 -26.43 24.54
CA ARG A 162 -6.26 -26.33 25.37
C ARG A 162 -5.05 -26.91 24.67
N HIS A 163 -5.22 -28.00 23.95
CA HIS A 163 -4.13 -28.60 23.20
C HIS A 163 -3.71 -27.73 22.00
N GLN A 164 -4.70 -27.23 21.24
CA GLN A 164 -4.41 -26.36 20.10
C GLN A 164 -3.81 -25.01 20.53
N ALA A 165 -4.23 -24.49 21.69
CA ALA A 165 -3.73 -23.21 22.21
C ALA A 165 -2.28 -23.25 22.69
N GLU A 166 -1.67 -24.43 22.83
CA GLU A 166 -0.23 -24.57 23.12
C GLU A 166 0.61 -24.15 21.91
N ASN A 167 0.05 -24.24 20.69
CA ASN A 167 0.73 -23.95 19.42
C ASN A 167 0.25 -22.63 18.79
N VAL A 168 -0.42 -21.76 19.52
CA VAL A 168 -0.96 -20.50 19.03
C VAL A 168 -0.54 -19.37 19.96
N THR A 169 0.15 -18.37 19.46
CA THR A 169 0.60 -17.20 20.21
C THR A 169 -0.57 -16.47 20.86
N ARG A 170 -1.70 -16.35 20.14
CA ARG A 170 -2.92 -15.69 20.61
C ARG A 170 -4.19 -16.33 20.04
N VAL A 171 -5.17 -16.58 20.90
CA VAL A 171 -6.50 -17.07 20.48
C VAL A 171 -7.41 -15.88 20.17
N HIS A 172 -7.45 -15.43 18.93
CA HIS A 172 -8.33 -14.34 18.46
C HIS A 172 -9.79 -14.80 18.37
N SER A 173 -10.02 -15.95 17.76
CA SER A 173 -11.35 -16.54 17.56
C SER A 173 -11.26 -18.06 17.59
N ILE A 174 -12.37 -18.70 17.98
CA ILE A 174 -12.54 -20.14 17.91
C ILE A 174 -13.48 -20.41 16.75
N TYR A 175 -13.00 -21.08 15.71
CA TYR A 175 -13.80 -21.38 14.53
C TYR A 175 -14.51 -22.73 14.67
N VAL A 176 -15.74 -22.80 14.19
CA VAL A 176 -16.56 -24.02 14.22
C VAL A 176 -16.66 -24.59 12.82
N VAL A 177 -16.29 -25.86 12.68
CA VAL A 177 -16.33 -26.59 11.42
C VAL A 177 -17.19 -27.86 11.54
N ASP A 178 -17.64 -28.40 10.40
CA ASP A 178 -18.24 -29.72 10.34
C ASP A 178 -17.20 -30.85 10.21
N ASP A 179 -17.67 -32.07 9.97
CA ASP A 179 -16.80 -33.26 9.84
C ASP A 179 -15.96 -33.23 8.55
N GLU A 180 -16.36 -32.45 7.55
CA GLU A 180 -15.64 -32.22 6.30
C GLU A 180 -14.67 -31.02 6.37
N GLY A 181 -14.64 -30.29 7.51
CA GLY A 181 -13.81 -29.10 7.72
C GLY A 181 -14.41 -27.81 7.19
N ILE A 182 -15.66 -27.81 6.74
CA ILE A 182 -16.36 -26.63 6.24
C ILE A 182 -16.68 -25.68 7.38
N LEU A 183 -16.35 -24.39 7.20
CA LEU A 183 -16.62 -23.34 8.17
C LEU A 183 -18.14 -23.17 8.40
N LYS A 184 -18.57 -23.28 9.66
CA LYS A 184 -19.98 -23.12 10.07
C LYS A 184 -20.23 -21.84 10.85
N GLY A 185 -19.24 -21.36 11.59
CA GLY A 185 -19.37 -20.18 12.40
C GLY A 185 -18.20 -19.96 13.34
N ARG A 186 -18.42 -19.13 14.35
CA ARG A 186 -17.45 -18.87 15.40
C ARG A 186 -18.03 -19.14 16.79
N LEU A 187 -17.17 -19.49 17.73
CA LEU A 187 -17.53 -19.71 19.12
C LEU A 187 -16.93 -18.60 19.99
N SER A 188 -17.77 -17.93 20.75
CA SER A 188 -17.32 -16.93 21.73
C SER A 188 -16.81 -17.66 22.98
N LEU A 189 -15.66 -17.23 23.52
CA LEU A 189 -15.15 -17.74 24.79
C LEU A 189 -16.18 -17.53 25.94
N LYS A 190 -16.91 -16.40 25.92
CA LYS A 190 -17.98 -16.12 26.87
C LYS A 190 -19.10 -17.17 26.79
N ASP A 191 -19.56 -17.49 25.59
CA ASP A 191 -20.64 -18.46 25.40
C ASP A 191 -20.19 -19.87 25.80
N LEU A 192 -18.93 -20.22 25.49
CA LEU A 192 -18.33 -21.47 25.94
C LEU A 192 -18.26 -21.58 27.47
N LEU A 193 -17.87 -20.52 28.17
CA LEU A 193 -17.76 -20.50 29.64
C LEU A 193 -19.13 -20.54 30.35
N THR A 194 -20.17 -20.04 29.71
CA THR A 194 -21.52 -19.96 30.30
C THR A 194 -22.42 -21.12 29.91
N ALA A 195 -22.07 -21.87 28.86
CA ALA A 195 -22.84 -23.03 28.43
C ALA A 195 -22.65 -24.25 29.32
N SER A 196 -23.64 -25.17 29.31
CA SER A 196 -23.50 -26.45 29.97
C SER A 196 -22.39 -27.27 29.34
N THR A 197 -21.54 -27.93 30.15
CA THR A 197 -20.46 -28.81 29.67
C THR A 197 -20.92 -29.95 28.78
N LYS A 198 -22.21 -30.34 28.87
CA LYS A 198 -22.83 -31.38 28.07
C LYS A 198 -23.55 -30.91 26.83
N ALA A 199 -23.69 -29.57 26.66
CA ALA A 199 -24.33 -29.00 25.49
C ALA A 199 -23.48 -29.30 24.24
N PRO A 200 -24.08 -29.65 23.09
CA PRO A 200 -23.35 -29.75 21.82
C PRO A 200 -23.02 -28.37 21.30
N ILE A 201 -21.84 -28.21 20.67
CA ILE A 201 -21.35 -26.94 20.14
C ILE A 201 -22.33 -26.31 19.13
N LYS A 202 -23.04 -27.13 18.36
CA LYS A 202 -24.07 -26.67 17.40
C LYS A 202 -25.22 -25.87 18.02
N GLU A 203 -25.42 -25.94 19.34
CA GLU A 203 -26.42 -25.13 20.06
C GLU A 203 -25.83 -23.87 20.68
N VAL A 204 -24.52 -23.72 20.68
CA VAL A 204 -23.78 -22.64 21.39
C VAL A 204 -23.12 -21.67 20.44
N TYR A 205 -22.61 -22.13 19.29
CA TYR A 205 -21.85 -21.29 18.38
C TYR A 205 -22.70 -20.24 17.64
N ILE A 206 -22.06 -19.19 17.18
CA ILE A 206 -22.67 -18.14 16.35
C ILE A 206 -22.52 -18.56 14.87
N PRO A 207 -23.62 -18.88 14.15
CA PRO A 207 -23.56 -19.46 12.81
C PRO A 207 -23.20 -18.46 11.71
N LYS A 208 -23.03 -17.17 12.04
CA LYS A 208 -22.67 -16.13 11.09
C LYS A 208 -21.29 -15.59 11.41
N VAL A 209 -20.36 -15.86 10.53
CA VAL A 209 -18.99 -15.35 10.56
C VAL A 209 -18.63 -14.80 9.18
N ASP A 210 -18.01 -13.65 9.15
CA ASP A 210 -17.43 -13.12 7.93
C ASP A 210 -16.16 -13.92 7.63
N PHE A 211 -15.93 -14.24 6.37
CA PHE A 211 -14.77 -15.02 5.89
C PHE A 211 -14.33 -14.52 4.52
N VAL A 212 -13.12 -14.84 4.11
CA VAL A 212 -12.58 -14.58 2.78
C VAL A 212 -12.14 -15.86 2.12
N ASN A 213 -12.09 -15.85 0.77
CA ASN A 213 -11.58 -16.99 -0.01
C ASN A 213 -10.06 -16.84 -0.19
N VAL A 214 -9.33 -17.94 -0.31
CA VAL A 214 -7.88 -17.95 -0.55
C VAL A 214 -7.43 -17.11 -1.74
N ASN A 215 -8.28 -16.90 -2.74
CA ASN A 215 -7.98 -16.09 -3.93
C ASN A 215 -8.38 -14.61 -3.82
N GLU A 216 -8.91 -14.18 -2.66
CA GLU A 216 -9.27 -12.79 -2.43
C GLU A 216 -8.00 -11.93 -2.38
N LYS A 217 -8.11 -10.69 -2.86
CA LYS A 217 -6.97 -9.76 -2.83
C LYS A 217 -6.75 -9.18 -1.43
N PRO A 218 -5.49 -8.92 -1.01
CA PRO A 218 -5.17 -8.32 0.27
C PRO A 218 -5.95 -7.03 0.55
N GLU A 219 -6.11 -6.15 -0.42
CA GLU A 219 -6.83 -4.88 -0.26
C GLU A 219 -8.33 -5.08 0.03
N GLU A 220 -8.96 -6.13 -0.54
CA GLU A 220 -10.36 -6.44 -0.26
C GLU A 220 -10.51 -7.07 1.14
N VAL A 221 -9.54 -7.88 1.57
CA VAL A 221 -9.50 -8.39 2.95
C VAL A 221 -9.38 -7.22 3.94
N ALA A 222 -8.46 -6.29 3.68
CA ALA A 222 -8.25 -5.09 4.49
C ALA A 222 -9.53 -4.24 4.60
N LYS A 223 -10.25 -4.03 3.50
CA LYS A 223 -11.54 -3.32 3.49
C LYS A 223 -12.61 -4.02 4.34
N ILE A 224 -12.70 -5.35 4.25
CA ILE A 224 -13.66 -6.15 5.03
C ILE A 224 -13.32 -6.05 6.52
N MET A 225 -12.06 -6.27 6.89
CA MET A 225 -11.62 -6.25 8.28
C MET A 225 -11.80 -4.86 8.90
N SER A 226 -11.40 -3.81 8.19
CA SER A 226 -11.59 -2.42 8.62
C SER A 226 -13.06 -2.03 8.73
N LYS A 227 -13.92 -2.47 7.80
CA LYS A 227 -15.35 -2.13 7.80
C LYS A 227 -16.13 -2.74 8.95
N TYR A 228 -15.73 -3.94 9.39
CA TYR A 228 -16.43 -4.70 10.43
C TYR A 228 -15.67 -4.76 11.76
N ASP A 229 -14.57 -3.98 11.89
CA ASP A 229 -13.71 -3.93 13.08
C ASP A 229 -13.27 -5.34 13.53
N LEU A 230 -12.76 -6.15 12.58
CA LEU A 230 -12.34 -7.51 12.84
C LEU A 230 -10.87 -7.55 13.28
N GLU A 231 -10.58 -8.25 14.37
CA GLU A 231 -9.20 -8.53 14.82
C GLU A 231 -8.56 -9.70 14.06
N ALA A 232 -9.38 -10.61 13.53
CA ALA A 232 -8.96 -11.72 12.68
C ALA A 232 -10.13 -12.18 11.79
N ILE A 233 -9.81 -12.67 10.59
CA ILE A 233 -10.77 -13.20 9.63
C ILE A 233 -10.37 -14.62 9.20
N PRO A 234 -11.30 -15.60 9.18
CA PRO A 234 -11.02 -16.94 8.69
C PRO A 234 -10.93 -16.96 7.16
N VAL A 235 -9.97 -17.72 6.65
CA VAL A 235 -9.76 -17.97 5.23
C VAL A 235 -10.28 -19.33 4.86
N VAL A 236 -11.04 -19.41 3.76
CA VAL A 236 -11.60 -20.68 3.27
C VAL A 236 -11.13 -20.98 1.84
N ASP A 237 -11.07 -22.28 1.52
CA ASP A 237 -10.83 -22.74 0.16
C ASP A 237 -12.08 -22.61 -0.74
N GLU A 238 -11.96 -23.00 -2.01
CA GLU A 238 -13.03 -22.90 -3.01
C GLU A 238 -14.32 -23.69 -2.62
N ILE A 239 -14.21 -24.67 -1.75
CA ILE A 239 -15.35 -25.47 -1.29
C ILE A 239 -15.83 -25.10 0.12
N GLY A 240 -15.24 -24.06 0.71
CA GLY A 240 -15.63 -23.51 2.02
C GLY A 240 -14.98 -24.18 3.23
N ARG A 241 -13.90 -24.95 3.06
CA ARG A 241 -13.12 -25.49 4.19
C ARG A 241 -12.27 -24.39 4.80
N LEU A 242 -12.21 -24.37 6.11
CA LEU A 242 -11.31 -23.48 6.86
C LEU A 242 -9.87 -23.94 6.66
N VAL A 243 -9.03 -23.05 6.08
CA VAL A 243 -7.64 -23.34 5.74
C VAL A 243 -6.62 -22.47 6.47
N GLY A 244 -7.02 -21.31 6.99
CA GLY A 244 -6.16 -20.39 7.71
C GLY A 244 -6.94 -19.23 8.34
N ARG A 245 -6.21 -18.29 8.89
CA ARG A 245 -6.71 -16.99 9.39
C ARG A 245 -5.77 -15.88 8.93
N ILE A 246 -6.28 -14.67 8.83
CA ILE A 246 -5.49 -13.43 8.67
C ILE A 246 -5.78 -12.57 9.88
N THR A 247 -4.78 -11.93 10.44
CA THR A 247 -4.91 -11.08 11.62
C THR A 247 -4.83 -9.61 11.27
N ILE A 248 -5.09 -8.73 12.24
CA ILE A 248 -5.15 -7.28 11.97
C ILE A 248 -3.77 -6.66 11.79
N ASP A 249 -2.73 -7.22 12.40
CA ASP A 249 -1.34 -6.86 12.26
C ASP A 249 -0.91 -6.97 10.79
N ASP A 250 -1.07 -8.15 10.15
CA ASP A 250 -0.77 -8.35 8.72
C ASP A 250 -1.53 -7.36 7.84
N ILE A 251 -2.78 -7.07 8.19
CA ILE A 251 -3.61 -6.13 7.43
C ILE A 251 -3.18 -4.66 7.60
N VAL A 252 -2.59 -4.30 8.74
CA VAL A 252 -2.02 -2.96 8.92
C VAL A 252 -0.85 -2.76 7.96
N ASP A 253 -0.01 -3.78 7.78
CA ASP A 253 1.12 -3.72 6.83
C ASP A 253 0.62 -3.64 5.38
N VAL A 254 -0.35 -4.46 4.99
CA VAL A 254 -1.01 -4.36 3.67
C VAL A 254 -1.58 -2.95 3.41
N ILE A 255 -2.24 -2.34 4.42
CA ILE A 255 -2.81 -0.99 4.28
C ILE A 255 -1.69 0.04 4.08
N ARG A 256 -0.56 -0.10 4.78
CA ARG A 256 0.59 0.79 4.67
C ARG A 256 1.26 0.65 3.31
N GLU A 257 1.58 -0.55 2.88
CA GLU A 257 2.18 -0.84 1.58
C GLU A 257 1.33 -0.32 0.41
N GLU A 258 0.01 -0.57 0.43
CA GLU A 258 -0.89 -0.04 -0.60
C GLU A 258 -0.98 1.49 -0.57
N ALA A 259 -0.92 2.11 0.60
CA ALA A 259 -0.91 3.58 0.71
C ALA A 259 0.39 4.17 0.16
N ASP A 260 1.54 3.56 0.44
CA ASP A 260 2.85 3.98 -0.07
C ASP A 260 2.93 3.80 -1.59
N LYS A 261 2.47 2.69 -2.11
CA LYS A 261 2.36 2.41 -3.55
C LYS A 261 1.44 3.41 -4.27
N ASP A 262 0.25 3.68 -3.72
CA ASP A 262 -0.67 4.69 -4.25
C ASP A 262 -0.02 6.08 -4.28
N TYR A 263 0.73 6.42 -3.23
CA TYR A 263 1.47 7.68 -3.14
C TYR A 263 2.57 7.77 -4.20
N GLN A 264 3.36 6.71 -4.38
CA GLN A 264 4.41 6.63 -5.39
C GLN A 264 3.84 6.71 -6.81
N LEU A 265 2.79 5.97 -7.11
CA LEU A 265 2.09 6.04 -8.40
C LEU A 265 1.55 7.44 -8.68
N ALA A 266 0.95 8.09 -7.67
CA ALA A 266 0.46 9.47 -7.79
C ALA A 266 1.60 10.49 -8.02
N ALA A 267 2.80 10.22 -7.49
CA ALA A 267 3.99 11.02 -7.72
C ALA A 267 4.67 10.75 -9.09
N GLY A 268 4.24 9.72 -9.81
CA GLY A 268 4.85 9.31 -11.08
C GLY A 268 6.09 8.43 -10.90
N ILE A 269 6.01 7.53 -9.94
CA ILE A 269 6.99 6.46 -9.70
C ILE A 269 6.28 5.15 -10.07
N SER A 270 6.88 4.34 -10.96
CA SER A 270 6.21 3.18 -11.55
C SER A 270 6.58 1.84 -10.92
N GLN A 271 7.43 1.83 -9.94
CA GLN A 271 7.87 0.66 -9.18
C GLN A 271 7.96 1.06 -7.72
N ASP A 272 7.80 0.10 -6.84
CA ASP A 272 8.08 0.30 -5.42
C ASP A 272 9.57 0.53 -5.25
N VAL A 273 9.92 1.63 -4.61
CA VAL A 273 11.32 2.06 -4.41
C VAL A 273 11.45 2.83 -3.10
N GLU A 274 12.59 2.64 -2.47
CA GLU A 274 12.98 3.33 -1.26
C GLU A 274 14.02 4.42 -1.51
N ALA A 275 14.27 5.27 -0.51
CA ALA A 275 15.19 6.39 -0.65
C ALA A 275 16.63 5.95 -0.84
N ASP A 276 16.99 4.80 -0.25
CA ASP A 276 18.36 4.26 -0.21
C ASP A 276 18.65 3.25 -1.32
N ASP A 277 17.65 2.97 -2.18
CA ASP A 277 17.81 2.14 -3.37
C ASP A 277 18.89 2.65 -4.32
N SER A 278 19.43 1.74 -5.12
CA SER A 278 20.46 2.07 -6.08
C SER A 278 20.01 3.13 -7.09
N ILE A 279 20.95 3.97 -7.54
CA ILE A 279 20.69 5.03 -8.56
C ILE A 279 20.02 4.44 -9.81
N TRP A 280 20.30 3.18 -10.13
CA TRP A 280 19.73 2.52 -11.32
C TRP A 280 18.25 2.16 -11.13
N GLU A 281 17.88 1.61 -9.97
CA GLU A 281 16.50 1.28 -9.59
C GLU A 281 15.65 2.55 -9.55
N LEU A 282 16.09 3.57 -8.81
CA LEU A 282 15.44 4.87 -8.76
C LEU A 282 15.28 5.52 -10.15
N THR A 283 16.28 5.36 -11.03
CA THR A 283 16.20 5.88 -12.40
C THR A 283 15.15 5.10 -13.20
N ARG A 284 15.14 3.78 -13.10
CA ARG A 284 14.20 2.92 -13.82
C ARG A 284 12.75 3.18 -13.39
N ALA A 285 12.50 3.42 -12.13
CA ALA A 285 11.18 3.75 -11.60
C ALA A 285 10.64 5.10 -12.09
N ARG A 286 11.51 6.10 -12.30
CA ARG A 286 11.13 7.48 -12.67
C ARG A 286 11.12 7.73 -14.18
N LEU A 287 12.02 7.08 -14.92
CA LEU A 287 12.28 7.39 -16.34
C LEU A 287 11.05 7.27 -17.25
N PRO A 288 10.16 6.28 -17.12
CA PRO A 288 8.95 6.19 -17.94
C PRO A 288 8.08 7.44 -17.89
N TRP A 289 7.85 7.96 -16.70
CA TRP A 289 7.04 9.16 -16.48
C TRP A 289 7.74 10.45 -16.93
N LEU A 290 9.05 10.55 -16.72
CA LEU A 290 9.85 11.65 -17.23
C LEU A 290 9.86 11.68 -18.78
N PHE A 291 9.90 10.51 -19.41
CA PHE A 291 9.81 10.39 -20.87
C PHE A 291 8.41 10.81 -21.38
N LEU A 292 7.34 10.44 -20.69
CA LEU A 292 5.98 10.89 -21.00
C LEU A 292 5.90 12.42 -20.92
N GLY A 293 6.44 13.02 -19.86
CA GLY A 293 6.51 14.46 -19.69
C GLY A 293 7.30 15.16 -20.81
N LEU A 294 8.43 14.58 -21.23
CA LEU A 294 9.22 15.08 -22.35
C LEU A 294 8.42 15.09 -23.66
N VAL A 295 7.76 13.97 -23.99
CA VAL A 295 6.90 13.85 -25.19
C VAL A 295 5.76 14.87 -25.13
N GLY A 296 5.13 15.05 -23.98
CA GLY A 296 4.09 16.06 -23.76
C GLY A 296 4.60 17.48 -23.97
N GLY A 297 5.78 17.79 -23.41
CA GLY A 297 6.44 19.11 -23.60
C GLY A 297 6.77 19.41 -25.05
N VAL A 298 7.27 18.42 -25.81
CA VAL A 298 7.49 18.55 -27.26
C VAL A 298 6.16 18.76 -27.99
N GLY A 299 5.11 18.05 -27.61
CA GLY A 299 3.75 18.23 -28.14
C GLY A 299 3.21 19.64 -27.90
N ALA A 300 3.36 20.16 -26.69
CA ALA A 300 2.99 21.52 -26.33
C ALA A 300 3.76 22.58 -27.16
N ALA A 301 5.07 22.40 -27.35
CA ALA A 301 5.89 23.27 -28.18
C ALA A 301 5.45 23.23 -29.66
N ALA A 302 5.09 22.07 -30.21
CA ALA A 302 4.58 21.91 -31.56
C ALA A 302 3.23 22.65 -31.75
N ILE A 303 2.32 22.56 -30.77
CA ILE A 303 1.05 23.32 -30.75
C ILE A 303 1.32 24.82 -30.77
N MET A 304 2.24 25.29 -29.91
CA MET A 304 2.60 26.73 -29.88
C MET A 304 3.16 27.21 -31.20
N GLY A 305 3.99 26.40 -31.91
CA GLY A 305 4.47 26.64 -33.25
C GLY A 305 3.34 26.84 -34.27
N GLY A 306 2.24 26.10 -34.14
CA GLY A 306 1.05 26.28 -34.96
C GLY A 306 0.32 27.61 -34.78
N PHE A 307 0.59 28.32 -33.67
CA PHE A 307 0.02 29.67 -33.37
C PHE A 307 1.09 30.81 -33.46
N GLU A 308 2.22 30.60 -34.12
CA GLU A 308 3.32 31.58 -34.25
C GLU A 308 2.84 32.94 -34.77
N SER A 309 1.93 32.98 -35.76
CA SER A 309 1.38 34.24 -36.31
C SER A 309 0.55 35.00 -35.26
N LEU A 310 -0.19 34.33 -34.41
CA LEU A 310 -0.94 34.93 -33.31
C LEU A 310 0.01 35.46 -32.22
N ILE A 311 1.02 34.68 -31.87
CA ILE A 311 2.01 35.04 -30.86
C ILE A 311 2.84 36.23 -31.31
N SER A 312 3.24 36.32 -32.58
CA SER A 312 3.99 37.44 -33.10
C SER A 312 3.22 38.75 -33.10
N GLN A 313 1.89 38.70 -33.31
CA GLN A 313 1.01 39.87 -33.23
C GLN A 313 0.65 40.26 -31.80
N HIS A 314 0.54 39.26 -30.90
CA HIS A 314 0.19 39.43 -29.48
C HIS A 314 1.17 38.70 -28.58
N ALA A 315 2.42 39.18 -28.55
CA ALA A 315 3.51 38.55 -27.78
C ALA A 315 3.20 38.36 -26.28
N ILE A 316 2.28 39.15 -25.74
CA ILE A 316 1.84 39.01 -24.34
C ILE A 316 1.19 37.65 -24.07
N LEU A 317 0.54 37.02 -25.05
CA LEU A 317 -0.04 35.68 -24.87
C LEU A 317 1.01 34.64 -24.50
N PHE A 318 2.21 34.75 -25.06
CA PHE A 318 3.32 33.87 -24.76
C PHE A 318 3.73 33.95 -23.28
N PHE A 319 3.72 35.14 -22.68
CA PHE A 319 4.10 35.32 -21.28
C PHE A 319 3.12 34.68 -20.29
N PHE A 320 1.86 34.46 -20.69
CA PHE A 320 0.87 33.83 -19.85
C PHE A 320 0.75 32.30 -20.08
N THR A 321 1.42 31.76 -21.10
CA THR A 321 1.38 30.30 -21.38
C THR A 321 1.81 29.46 -20.18
N PRO A 322 2.91 29.78 -19.44
CA PRO A 322 3.29 29.00 -18.26
C PRO A 322 2.22 29.04 -17.15
N LEU A 323 1.55 30.18 -16.96
CA LEU A 323 0.47 30.31 -15.99
C LEU A 323 -0.72 29.42 -16.37
N ILE A 324 -1.12 29.44 -17.65
CA ILE A 324 -2.24 28.65 -18.17
C ILE A 324 -1.94 27.15 -18.01
N ALA A 325 -0.74 26.70 -18.39
CA ALA A 325 -0.32 25.30 -18.24
C ALA A 325 -0.32 24.90 -16.77
N ALA A 326 0.32 25.66 -15.88
CA ALA A 326 0.35 25.37 -14.46
C ALA A 326 -1.05 25.27 -13.84
N MET A 327 -1.98 26.15 -14.23
CA MET A 327 -3.35 26.12 -13.73
C MET A 327 -4.13 24.91 -14.26
N ALA A 328 -3.92 24.52 -15.52
CA ALA A 328 -4.50 23.31 -16.08
C ALA A 328 -4.01 22.05 -15.35
N GLY A 329 -2.71 21.93 -15.15
CA GLY A 329 -2.09 20.82 -14.40
C GLY A 329 -2.62 20.74 -12.98
N ASN A 330 -2.57 21.83 -12.22
CA ASN A 330 -3.00 21.87 -10.82
C ASN A 330 -4.48 21.48 -10.64
N VAL A 331 -5.38 22.03 -11.45
CA VAL A 331 -6.81 21.70 -11.38
C VAL A 331 -7.04 20.22 -11.73
N GLY A 332 -6.36 19.73 -12.77
CA GLY A 332 -6.46 18.33 -13.16
C GLY A 332 -6.02 17.37 -12.07
N VAL A 333 -4.85 17.64 -11.46
CA VAL A 333 -4.33 16.81 -10.35
C VAL A 333 -5.26 16.88 -9.13
N GLN A 334 -5.75 18.06 -8.74
CA GLN A 334 -6.69 18.20 -7.61
C GLN A 334 -7.99 17.42 -7.85
N SER A 335 -8.57 17.53 -9.04
CA SER A 335 -9.80 16.81 -9.39
C SER A 335 -9.56 15.29 -9.43
N SER A 336 -8.43 14.86 -9.98
CA SER A 336 -8.05 13.44 -10.04
C SER A 336 -7.84 12.85 -8.66
N ALA A 337 -7.09 13.53 -7.80
CA ALA A 337 -6.80 13.07 -6.44
C ALA A 337 -8.09 12.86 -5.61
N ILE A 338 -9.06 13.77 -5.70
CA ILE A 338 -10.36 13.64 -5.03
C ILE A 338 -11.12 12.39 -5.53
N ILE A 339 -11.07 12.12 -6.83
CA ILE A 339 -11.76 10.95 -7.40
C ILE A 339 -11.05 9.65 -7.04
N VAL A 340 -9.72 9.59 -7.12
CA VAL A 340 -8.94 8.41 -6.76
C VAL A 340 -9.16 8.07 -5.28
N GLN A 341 -9.04 9.05 -4.39
CA GLN A 341 -9.33 8.86 -2.98
C GLN A 341 -10.77 8.38 -2.72
N GLY A 342 -11.75 8.94 -3.45
CA GLY A 342 -13.14 8.52 -3.33
C GLY A 342 -13.41 7.12 -3.89
N LEU A 343 -12.61 6.64 -4.85
CA LEU A 343 -12.64 5.25 -5.35
C LEU A 343 -12.02 4.29 -4.34
N ALA A 344 -10.88 4.62 -3.78
CA ALA A 344 -10.19 3.80 -2.78
C ALA A 344 -11.08 3.56 -1.54
N ASN A 345 -11.81 4.59 -1.09
CA ASN A 345 -12.68 4.53 0.08
C ASN A 345 -14.11 4.02 -0.20
N ASP A 346 -14.43 3.61 -1.42
CA ASP A 346 -15.78 3.20 -1.82
C ASP A 346 -16.88 4.27 -1.56
N ASP A 347 -16.46 5.55 -1.42
CA ASP A 347 -17.33 6.68 -1.08
C ASP A 347 -18.04 7.28 -2.29
N LEU A 348 -17.79 6.76 -3.49
CA LEU A 348 -18.31 7.33 -4.71
C LEU A 348 -19.77 6.97 -4.96
N LYS A 349 -20.69 7.73 -4.38
CA LYS A 349 -22.14 7.61 -4.62
C LYS A 349 -22.60 8.37 -5.87
N GLY A 350 -23.51 7.80 -6.65
CA GLY A 350 -24.16 8.44 -7.79
C GLY A 350 -23.55 8.12 -9.16
N SER A 351 -24.13 8.71 -10.22
CA SER A 351 -23.68 8.47 -11.60
C SER A 351 -22.46 9.31 -11.97
N ILE A 352 -21.64 8.81 -12.91
CA ILE A 352 -20.51 9.57 -13.47
C ILE A 352 -20.96 10.93 -14.02
N ALA A 353 -22.11 10.98 -14.70
CA ALA A 353 -22.63 12.22 -15.26
C ALA A 353 -22.90 13.27 -14.16
N HIS A 354 -23.46 12.87 -13.02
CA HIS A 354 -23.68 13.77 -11.90
C HIS A 354 -22.37 14.35 -11.35
N ARG A 355 -21.32 13.52 -11.26
CA ARG A 355 -19.99 13.94 -10.79
C ARG A 355 -19.33 14.91 -11.76
N LEU A 356 -19.38 14.60 -13.06
CA LEU A 356 -18.84 15.50 -14.09
C LEU A 356 -19.55 16.86 -14.10
N VAL A 357 -20.87 16.88 -13.90
CA VAL A 357 -21.63 18.15 -13.80
C VAL A 357 -21.22 18.92 -12.53
N LYS A 358 -21.07 18.23 -11.39
CA LYS A 358 -20.62 18.86 -10.15
C LYS A 358 -19.22 19.44 -10.30
N GLU A 359 -18.29 18.70 -10.89
CA GLU A 359 -16.92 19.15 -11.16
C GLU A 359 -16.90 20.33 -12.13
N MET A 360 -17.68 20.28 -13.20
CA MET A 360 -17.81 21.38 -14.15
C MET A 360 -18.29 22.67 -13.47
N MET A 361 -19.27 22.58 -12.55
CA MET A 361 -19.74 23.76 -11.80
C MET A 361 -18.67 24.28 -10.85
N LEU A 362 -17.95 23.39 -10.16
CA LEU A 362 -16.84 23.76 -9.27
C LEU A 362 -15.71 24.42 -10.04
N ALA A 363 -15.28 23.82 -11.14
CA ALA A 363 -14.24 24.33 -12.02
C ALA A 363 -14.65 25.69 -12.65
N ALA A 364 -15.91 25.86 -13.05
CA ALA A 364 -16.40 27.13 -13.55
C ALA A 364 -16.38 28.22 -12.46
N LEU A 365 -16.79 27.91 -11.23
CA LEU A 365 -16.72 28.87 -10.12
C LEU A 365 -15.28 29.28 -9.81
N ASN A 366 -14.37 28.32 -9.66
CA ASN A 366 -12.96 28.58 -9.43
C ASN A 366 -12.33 29.36 -10.61
N GLY A 367 -12.66 28.95 -11.84
CA GLY A 367 -12.25 29.63 -13.06
C GLY A 367 -12.69 31.09 -13.12
N LEU A 368 -13.95 31.40 -12.76
CA LEU A 368 -14.47 32.77 -12.71
C LEU A 368 -13.71 33.63 -11.68
N ILE A 369 -13.47 33.11 -10.50
CA ILE A 369 -12.74 33.84 -9.45
C ILE A 369 -11.32 34.16 -9.90
N LEU A 370 -10.59 33.16 -10.40
CA LEU A 370 -9.21 33.31 -10.87
C LEU A 370 -9.10 34.19 -12.11
N ALA A 371 -10.05 34.04 -13.04
CA ALA A 371 -10.12 34.89 -14.23
C ALA A 371 -10.39 36.36 -13.90
N ALA A 372 -11.22 36.65 -12.88
CA ALA A 372 -11.45 38.03 -12.44
C ALA A 372 -10.17 38.67 -11.90
N VAL A 373 -9.40 37.91 -11.08
CA VAL A 373 -8.10 38.35 -10.57
C VAL A 373 -7.13 38.60 -11.73
N LEU A 374 -7.03 37.64 -12.66
CA LEU A 374 -6.14 37.70 -13.81
C LEU A 374 -6.51 38.85 -14.77
N LEU A 375 -7.81 39.09 -14.97
CA LEU A 375 -8.31 40.21 -15.77
C LEU A 375 -7.85 41.56 -15.20
N LEU A 376 -8.09 41.76 -13.91
CA LEU A 376 -7.66 43.00 -13.23
C LEU A 376 -6.16 43.19 -13.33
N PHE A 377 -5.38 42.16 -13.01
CA PHE A 377 -3.92 42.19 -13.10
C PHE A 377 -3.43 42.57 -14.51
N THR A 378 -3.93 41.83 -15.53
CA THR A 378 -3.49 42.02 -16.93
C THR A 378 -3.90 43.38 -17.47
N TRP A 379 -5.10 43.83 -17.11
CA TRP A 379 -5.59 45.15 -17.55
C TRP A 379 -4.78 46.28 -16.91
N PHE A 380 -4.52 46.24 -15.62
CA PHE A 380 -3.67 47.24 -14.94
C PHE A 380 -2.25 47.23 -15.45
N TRP A 381 -1.69 46.04 -15.74
CA TRP A 381 -0.29 45.94 -16.18
C TRP A 381 -0.05 46.42 -17.63
N LYS A 382 -0.98 46.13 -18.54
CA LYS A 382 -0.80 46.35 -19.99
C LYS A 382 -1.76 47.36 -20.61
N GLY A 383 -2.83 47.75 -19.93
CA GLY A 383 -3.81 48.72 -20.42
C GLY A 383 -4.65 48.25 -21.63
N ASN A 384 -4.56 46.97 -22.02
CA ASN A 384 -5.24 46.43 -23.18
C ASN A 384 -6.37 45.44 -22.73
N LEU A 385 -7.59 45.96 -22.67
CA LEU A 385 -8.76 45.22 -22.20
C LEU A 385 -9.13 43.99 -23.11
N PRO A 386 -9.12 44.07 -24.44
CA PRO A 386 -9.40 42.93 -25.30
C PRO A 386 -8.46 41.76 -25.07
N THR A 387 -7.16 42.00 -24.94
CA THR A 387 -6.18 40.97 -24.66
C THR A 387 -6.34 40.41 -23.25
N ALA A 388 -6.61 41.25 -22.25
CA ALA A 388 -6.88 40.80 -20.88
C ALA A 388 -8.13 39.92 -20.80
N LEU A 389 -9.19 40.27 -21.52
CA LEU A 389 -10.41 39.43 -21.63
C LEU A 389 -10.12 38.10 -22.34
N ALA A 390 -9.35 38.13 -23.43
CA ALA A 390 -9.00 36.90 -24.14
C ALA A 390 -8.25 35.89 -23.23
N ILE A 391 -7.25 36.36 -22.46
CA ILE A 391 -6.49 35.56 -21.53
C ILE A 391 -7.38 35.00 -20.40
N SER A 392 -8.22 35.86 -19.83
CA SER A 392 -9.07 35.48 -18.69
C SER A 392 -10.20 34.52 -19.06
N ILE A 393 -10.84 34.70 -20.21
CA ILE A 393 -11.88 33.78 -20.74
C ILE A 393 -11.25 32.42 -21.09
N SER A 394 -10.05 32.44 -21.69
CA SER A 394 -9.30 31.23 -21.98
C SER A 394 -8.98 30.45 -20.70
N LEU A 395 -8.58 31.14 -19.62
CA LEU A 395 -8.31 30.54 -18.33
C LEU A 395 -9.53 29.77 -17.78
N ILE A 396 -10.74 30.37 -17.86
CA ILE A 396 -11.97 29.71 -17.41
C ILE A 396 -12.19 28.41 -18.19
N ALA A 397 -12.09 28.45 -19.51
CA ALA A 397 -12.29 27.28 -20.35
C ALA A 397 -11.27 26.18 -20.07
N VAL A 398 -9.99 26.57 -19.89
CA VAL A 398 -8.91 25.63 -19.56
C VAL A 398 -9.16 24.96 -18.21
N ILE A 399 -9.52 25.71 -17.18
CA ILE A 399 -9.83 25.16 -15.85
C ILE A 399 -11.02 24.19 -15.90
N VAL A 400 -12.07 24.53 -16.64
CA VAL A 400 -13.25 23.65 -16.78
C VAL A 400 -12.87 22.33 -17.47
N VAL A 401 -12.12 22.41 -18.58
CA VAL A 401 -11.69 21.21 -19.31
C VAL A 401 -10.73 20.37 -18.45
N ALA A 402 -9.77 20.99 -17.77
CA ALA A 402 -8.84 20.32 -16.90
C ALA A 402 -9.54 19.55 -15.75
N GLY A 403 -10.54 20.17 -15.11
CA GLY A 403 -11.34 19.51 -14.08
C GLY A 403 -12.14 18.32 -14.62
N ILE A 404 -12.76 18.47 -15.79
CA ILE A 404 -13.48 17.37 -16.45
C ILE A 404 -12.53 16.21 -16.78
N VAL A 405 -11.38 16.49 -17.37
CA VAL A 405 -10.37 15.49 -17.73
C VAL A 405 -9.86 14.79 -16.47
N GLY A 406 -9.48 15.56 -15.43
CA GLY A 406 -9.01 15.04 -14.14
C GLY A 406 -10.03 14.15 -13.43
N THR A 407 -11.32 14.43 -13.58
CA THR A 407 -12.41 13.59 -13.03
C THR A 407 -12.71 12.38 -13.89
N PHE A 408 -12.76 12.57 -15.21
CA PHE A 408 -13.21 11.52 -16.14
C PHE A 408 -12.19 10.38 -16.26
N ILE A 409 -10.90 10.69 -16.34
CA ILE A 409 -9.86 9.68 -16.60
C ILE A 409 -9.80 8.62 -15.50
N PRO A 410 -9.69 8.95 -14.19
CA PRO A 410 -9.68 7.94 -13.14
C PRO A 410 -10.95 7.07 -13.12
N LEU A 411 -12.12 7.68 -13.30
CA LEU A 411 -13.39 6.96 -13.36
C LEU A 411 -13.47 6.00 -14.56
N PHE A 412 -12.87 6.37 -15.69
CA PHE A 412 -12.81 5.52 -16.87
C PHE A 412 -11.86 4.34 -16.68
N LEU A 413 -10.68 4.56 -16.09
CA LEU A 413 -9.69 3.51 -15.80
C LEU A 413 -10.25 2.50 -14.80
N HIS A 414 -10.81 2.98 -13.70
CA HIS A 414 -11.45 2.13 -12.70
C HIS A 414 -12.51 1.20 -13.31
N ARG A 415 -13.36 1.73 -14.22
CA ARG A 415 -14.35 0.88 -14.94
C ARG A 415 -13.74 -0.17 -15.87
N ARG A 416 -12.49 0.00 -16.26
CA ARG A 416 -11.76 -0.95 -17.09
C ARG A 416 -10.95 -1.94 -16.26
N GLY A 417 -11.02 -1.87 -14.93
CA GLY A 417 -10.21 -2.68 -14.02
C GLY A 417 -8.72 -2.28 -14.01
N ILE A 418 -8.42 -1.03 -14.42
CA ILE A 418 -7.07 -0.45 -14.37
C ILE A 418 -7.02 0.44 -13.13
N ASP A 419 -5.92 0.36 -12.41
CA ASP A 419 -5.69 1.18 -11.22
C ASP A 419 -5.82 2.68 -11.55
N PRO A 420 -6.75 3.40 -10.91
CA PRO A 420 -6.95 4.81 -11.16
C PRO A 420 -5.82 5.70 -10.63
N ALA A 421 -4.97 5.24 -9.71
CA ALA A 421 -3.82 5.98 -9.19
C ALA A 421 -2.81 6.31 -10.30
N ILE A 422 -2.67 5.44 -11.31
CA ILE A 422 -1.85 5.67 -12.50
C ILE A 422 -2.24 6.96 -13.26
N ALA A 423 -3.51 7.37 -13.18
CA ALA A 423 -4.03 8.55 -13.86
C ALA A 423 -3.87 9.87 -13.08
N THR A 424 -3.11 9.86 -12.00
CA THR A 424 -2.78 11.07 -11.23
C THR A 424 -1.45 11.68 -11.72
N GLY A 425 -0.94 12.66 -11.03
CA GLY A 425 0.39 13.22 -11.25
C GLY A 425 0.77 13.50 -12.72
N PRO A 426 1.88 12.94 -13.20
CA PRO A 426 2.47 13.30 -14.49
C PRO A 426 1.57 13.06 -15.70
N PHE A 427 0.71 12.04 -15.69
CA PHE A 427 -0.18 11.77 -16.81
C PHE A 427 -1.24 12.86 -16.97
N ILE A 428 -1.90 13.23 -15.88
CA ILE A 428 -2.91 14.31 -15.89
C ILE A 428 -2.26 15.65 -16.21
N THR A 429 -1.12 15.96 -15.60
CA THR A 429 -0.40 17.21 -15.84
C THR A 429 -0.02 17.35 -17.33
N THR A 430 0.62 16.33 -17.90
CA THR A 430 1.04 16.32 -19.30
C THR A 430 -0.14 16.44 -20.25
N SER A 431 -1.22 15.70 -19.99
CA SER A 431 -2.44 15.80 -20.81
C SER A 431 -3.06 17.18 -20.76
N ASN A 432 -3.18 17.74 -19.56
CA ASN A 432 -3.77 19.06 -19.35
C ASN A 432 -2.90 20.20 -19.89
N ASP A 433 -1.58 20.07 -19.89
CA ASP A 433 -0.69 21.04 -20.52
C ASP A 433 -0.94 21.13 -22.01
N ILE A 434 -1.03 19.99 -22.69
CA ILE A 434 -1.30 19.91 -24.12
C ILE A 434 -2.68 20.52 -24.43
N PHE A 435 -3.73 20.05 -23.77
CA PHE A 435 -5.10 20.54 -24.00
C PHE A 435 -5.25 21.99 -23.54
N GLY A 436 -4.66 22.38 -22.43
CA GLY A 436 -4.72 23.73 -21.89
C GLY A 436 -4.09 24.76 -22.84
N ILE A 437 -2.91 24.48 -23.38
CA ILE A 437 -2.22 25.34 -24.33
C ILE A 437 -3.01 25.45 -25.64
N LEU A 438 -3.53 24.32 -26.16
CA LEU A 438 -4.35 24.30 -27.37
C LEU A 438 -5.60 25.16 -27.21
N ILE A 439 -6.36 24.96 -26.14
CA ILE A 439 -7.60 25.70 -25.85
C ILE A 439 -7.31 27.19 -25.65
N TYR A 440 -6.24 27.49 -24.93
CA TYR A 440 -5.81 28.86 -24.67
C TYR A 440 -5.58 29.65 -25.97
N PHE A 441 -4.73 29.15 -26.85
CA PHE A 441 -4.43 29.84 -28.11
C PHE A 441 -5.60 29.82 -29.07
N TRP A 442 -6.41 28.76 -29.07
CA TRP A 442 -7.60 28.67 -29.90
C TRP A 442 -8.66 29.73 -29.53
N ILE A 443 -8.94 29.90 -28.23
CA ILE A 443 -9.87 30.92 -27.74
C ILE A 443 -9.30 32.32 -27.94
N ALA A 444 -8.02 32.52 -27.65
CA ALA A 444 -7.37 33.79 -27.89
C ALA A 444 -7.43 34.19 -29.38
N LYS A 445 -7.22 33.26 -30.29
CA LYS A 445 -7.37 33.50 -31.75
C LYS A 445 -8.78 33.92 -32.12
N LEU A 446 -9.82 33.26 -31.61
CA LEU A 446 -11.21 33.58 -31.84
C LEU A 446 -11.59 34.98 -31.32
N LEU A 447 -11.15 35.36 -30.14
CA LEU A 447 -11.53 36.60 -29.48
C LEU A 447 -10.74 37.83 -30.01
N LEU A 448 -9.54 37.63 -30.49
CA LEU A 448 -8.70 38.70 -31.02
C LEU A 448 -8.86 38.88 -32.55
N GLY A 449 -9.68 38.08 -33.20
CA GLY A 449 -10.11 38.28 -34.59
C GLY A 449 -9.01 38.06 -35.63
N ILE A 450 -8.04 37.22 -35.35
CA ILE A 450 -6.98 36.90 -36.31
C ILE A 450 -7.42 35.67 -37.11
N GLY A 451 -7.75 35.92 -38.39
CA GLY A 451 -8.13 34.90 -39.35
C GLY A 451 -6.99 34.02 -39.84
#